data_0f6e61015f05f1a5b0632aef55289158
#
_entry.id   0f6e61015f05f1a5b0632aef55289158
#
_cell.length_a   1.000
_cell.length_b   1.000
_cell.length_c   1.000
_cell.angle_alpha   90.00
_cell.angle_beta   90.00
_cell.angle_gamma   90.00
#
_symmetry.space_group_name_H-M   'P 1'
#
loop_
_entity.id
_entity.type
_entity.pdbx_description
1 polymer ?
#
loop_
_entity_poly.entity_id
_entity_poly.type
_entity_poly.pdbx_seq_one_letter_code
_entity_poly.pdbx_strand_id
1 'polypeptide(L)'
;MTVQVQLDAATSTLGRAALWYALHLGWRVFPLHSVDAAGCSCGSTDCAAGKHPRSHRGCLDATTDGDTIRAWWQRWPDANIGVATGAGLVVLDIDPRHGGDDSFVDAKRRLGAIPDTVEALTGGGGRHIYLALPEGVEVRNSANVIGQGLDVRGEGGYVVAAPSVHASGAAYGCEASSRPGEVEVAQVPAAWLAAMTTRPKLRVLAGGAGEPIPAGARNETLFRRASSMRAAGFER
;
A
#
# COMPACT_ATOMS: atom_id res chain seq x y z
N MET A 1 -5.07 9.82 -30.76
CA MET A 1 -4.12 10.95 -30.64
C MET A 1 -3.13 10.57 -29.55
N THR A 2 -1.92 10.20 -29.93
CA THR A 2 -0.85 9.83 -28.96
C THR A 2 -0.34 11.13 -28.34
N VAL A 3 -0.68 11.37 -27.07
CA VAL A 3 -0.11 12.50 -26.32
C VAL A 3 1.35 12.14 -26.05
N GLN A 4 2.24 12.75 -26.83
CA GLN A 4 3.68 12.69 -26.59
C GLN A 4 3.97 13.52 -25.35
N VAL A 5 3.99 12.87 -24.17
CA VAL A 5 4.37 13.53 -22.93
C VAL A 5 5.86 13.86 -23.02
N GLN A 6 6.17 15.14 -23.20
CA GLN A 6 7.52 15.64 -23.13
C GLN A 6 7.96 15.55 -21.66
N LEU A 7 8.72 14.50 -21.33
CA LEU A 7 9.35 14.34 -20.03
C LEU A 7 10.52 15.34 -19.98
N ASP A 8 10.29 16.50 -19.39
CA ASP A 8 11.31 17.54 -19.27
C ASP A 8 12.58 17.00 -18.62
N ALA A 9 13.73 17.33 -19.21
CA ALA A 9 15.06 16.95 -18.71
C ALA A 9 15.34 17.47 -17.28
N ALA A 10 14.56 18.45 -16.80
CA ALA A 10 14.65 19.03 -15.46
C ALA A 10 14.00 18.17 -14.36
N THR A 11 13.24 17.12 -14.70
CA THR A 11 12.55 16.27 -13.71
C THR A 11 13.42 15.08 -13.31
N SER A 12 13.53 14.81 -11.99
CA SER A 12 14.29 13.66 -11.48
C SER A 12 13.75 12.31 -12.01
N THR A 13 14.54 11.26 -11.90
CA THR A 13 14.11 9.90 -12.29
C THR A 13 12.82 9.48 -11.58
N LEU A 14 12.69 9.78 -10.27
CA LEU A 14 11.49 9.52 -9.50
C LEU A 14 10.31 10.38 -9.98
N GLY A 15 10.55 11.65 -10.27
CA GLY A 15 9.51 12.54 -10.81
C GLY A 15 9.01 12.10 -12.20
N ARG A 16 9.92 11.64 -13.08
CA ARG A 16 9.52 11.08 -14.37
C ARG A 16 8.68 9.82 -14.22
N ALA A 17 9.05 8.93 -13.29
CA ALA A 17 8.28 7.73 -13.01
C ALA A 17 6.89 8.06 -12.42
N ALA A 18 6.82 9.02 -11.51
CA ALA A 18 5.53 9.47 -10.94
C ALA A 18 4.61 10.06 -12.02
N LEU A 19 5.15 10.92 -12.90
CA LEU A 19 4.41 11.44 -14.06
C LEU A 19 3.93 10.32 -14.98
N TRP A 20 4.78 9.34 -15.22
CA TRP A 20 4.44 8.21 -16.08
C TRP A 20 3.27 7.40 -15.50
N TYR A 21 3.31 7.07 -14.20
CA TYR A 21 2.20 6.39 -13.52
C TYR A 21 0.89 7.18 -13.62
N ALA A 22 0.95 8.48 -13.41
CA ALA A 22 -0.23 9.33 -13.42
C ALA A 22 -0.83 9.47 -14.83
N LEU A 23 0.00 9.74 -15.83
CA LEU A 23 -0.47 10.10 -17.16
C LEU A 23 -0.76 8.89 -18.07
N HIS A 24 -0.09 7.76 -17.85
CA HIS A 24 -0.29 6.56 -18.68
C HIS A 24 -1.19 5.52 -18.04
N LEU A 25 -1.15 5.39 -16.70
CA LEU A 25 -1.97 4.41 -15.99
C LEU A 25 -3.15 5.03 -15.25
N GLY A 26 -3.23 6.37 -15.20
CA GLY A 26 -4.26 7.06 -14.42
C GLY A 26 -4.12 6.84 -12.91
N TRP A 27 -2.96 6.37 -12.43
CA TRP A 27 -2.76 6.15 -11.02
C TRP A 27 -2.48 7.45 -10.28
N ARG A 28 -3.20 7.68 -9.19
CA ARG A 28 -3.01 8.88 -8.37
C ARG A 28 -1.73 8.72 -7.55
N VAL A 29 -0.80 9.66 -7.73
CA VAL A 29 0.51 9.64 -7.06
C VAL A 29 0.68 10.79 -6.09
N PHE A 30 1.59 10.62 -5.13
CA PHE A 30 2.00 11.67 -4.19
C PHE A 30 3.39 11.39 -3.63
N PRO A 31 4.11 12.43 -3.12
CA PRO A 31 5.46 12.26 -2.63
C PRO A 31 5.51 11.62 -1.24
N LEU A 32 6.39 10.64 -1.07
CA LEU A 32 6.77 10.08 0.22
C LEU A 32 8.15 10.61 0.64
N HIS A 33 8.48 10.51 1.91
CA HIS A 33 9.82 10.80 2.38
C HIS A 33 10.84 9.86 1.73
N SER A 34 12.02 10.39 1.40
CA SER A 34 13.16 9.64 0.89
C SER A 34 13.99 9.04 2.02
N VAL A 35 14.86 8.11 1.67
CA VAL A 35 15.84 7.49 2.58
C VAL A 35 17.21 7.57 1.96
N ASP A 36 18.20 7.90 2.76
CA ASP A 36 19.62 7.87 2.42
C ASP A 36 20.46 7.29 3.57
N ALA A 37 21.79 7.42 3.50
CA ALA A 37 22.69 6.94 4.54
C ALA A 37 22.47 7.63 5.92
N ALA A 38 21.90 8.84 5.94
CA ALA A 38 21.58 9.57 7.17
C ALA A 38 20.20 9.15 7.75
N GLY A 39 19.42 8.35 7.02
CA GLY A 39 18.13 7.85 7.44
C GLY A 39 16.96 8.47 6.67
N CYS A 40 15.83 8.65 7.32
CA CYS A 40 14.65 9.22 6.68
C CYS A 40 14.74 10.74 6.57
N SER A 41 14.39 11.27 5.40
CA SER A 41 14.39 12.73 5.14
C SER A 41 13.42 13.55 6.02
N CYS A 42 12.60 12.92 6.87
CA CYS A 42 11.81 13.60 7.90
C CYS A 42 12.63 13.96 9.15
N GLY A 43 13.82 13.38 9.31
CA GLY A 43 14.68 13.57 10.47
C GLY A 43 14.28 12.78 11.73
N SER A 44 13.17 12.03 11.70
CA SER A 44 12.76 11.18 12.81
C SER A 44 13.41 9.80 12.73
N THR A 45 13.87 9.29 13.87
CA THR A 45 14.36 7.92 14.00
C THR A 45 13.23 6.90 14.26
N ASP A 46 12.04 7.40 14.65
CA ASP A 46 10.86 6.59 14.93
C ASP A 46 9.78 6.86 13.88
N CYS A 47 10.04 6.40 12.66
CA CYS A 47 9.09 6.52 11.56
C CYS A 47 9.17 5.34 10.60
N ALA A 48 8.16 5.15 9.75
CA ALA A 48 8.20 4.23 8.63
C ALA A 48 9.08 4.83 7.50
N ALA A 49 10.41 4.73 7.67
CA ALA A 49 11.39 5.40 6.84
C ALA A 49 11.17 5.14 5.34
N GLY A 50 11.08 6.22 4.58
CA GLY A 50 10.86 6.18 3.13
C GLY A 50 9.45 5.76 2.68
N LYS A 51 8.55 5.49 3.62
CA LYS A 51 7.19 4.98 3.31
C LYS A 51 6.07 5.94 3.71
N HIS A 52 6.33 6.95 4.51
CA HIS A 52 5.30 7.87 4.97
C HIS A 52 5.22 9.16 4.11
N PRO A 53 4.01 9.76 3.99
CA PRO A 53 3.76 10.90 3.12
C PRO A 53 4.57 12.15 3.48
N ARG A 54 4.97 12.92 2.45
CA ARG A 54 5.49 14.29 2.56
C ARG A 54 4.39 15.35 2.46
N SER A 55 3.29 14.99 1.80
CA SER A 55 2.13 15.88 1.64
C SER A 55 1.34 16.01 2.94
N HIS A 56 0.66 17.16 3.11
CA HIS A 56 0.00 17.53 4.36
C HIS A 56 -1.16 16.58 4.73
N ARG A 57 -1.96 16.15 3.73
CA ARG A 57 -3.10 15.23 3.93
C ARG A 57 -2.79 13.79 3.57
N GLY A 58 -1.49 13.46 3.44
CA GLY A 58 -1.08 12.11 3.10
C GLY A 58 -1.57 11.66 1.72
N CYS A 59 -2.05 10.42 1.62
CA CYS A 59 -2.56 9.87 0.36
C CYS A 59 -3.84 10.56 -0.15
N LEU A 60 -4.49 11.39 0.67
CA LEU A 60 -5.62 12.21 0.22
C LEU A 60 -5.22 13.34 -0.74
N ASP A 61 -3.94 13.71 -0.77
CA ASP A 61 -3.41 14.68 -1.73
C ASP A 61 -3.06 14.02 -3.09
N ALA A 62 -3.12 12.69 -3.19
CA ALA A 62 -2.75 11.98 -4.40
C ALA A 62 -3.54 12.46 -5.63
N THR A 63 -2.83 12.69 -6.73
CA THR A 63 -3.37 13.30 -7.94
C THR A 63 -2.80 12.68 -9.21
N THR A 64 -3.48 12.88 -10.33
CA THR A 64 -2.98 12.63 -11.69
C THR A 64 -2.62 13.93 -12.42
N ASP A 65 -2.74 15.09 -11.74
CA ASP A 65 -2.40 16.39 -12.33
C ASP A 65 -0.89 16.53 -12.51
N GLY A 66 -0.45 16.61 -13.76
CA GLY A 66 0.97 16.63 -14.13
C GLY A 66 1.73 17.84 -13.60
N ASP A 67 1.10 19.01 -13.47
CA ASP A 67 1.77 20.23 -13.01
C ASP A 67 2.00 20.17 -11.51
N THR A 68 1.05 19.69 -10.76
CA THR A 68 1.20 19.41 -9.31
C THR A 68 2.32 18.39 -9.08
N ILE A 69 2.35 17.30 -9.85
CA ILE A 69 3.39 16.28 -9.75
C ILE A 69 4.76 16.86 -10.04
N ARG A 70 4.91 17.65 -11.12
CA ARG A 70 6.18 18.33 -11.44
C ARG A 70 6.64 19.23 -10.31
N ALA A 71 5.72 20.05 -9.76
CA ALA A 71 6.03 20.94 -8.64
C ALA A 71 6.52 20.19 -7.41
N TRP A 72 5.95 19.04 -7.10
CA TRP A 72 6.40 18.20 -5.98
C TRP A 72 7.82 17.67 -6.20
N TRP A 73 8.13 17.08 -7.36
CA TRP A 73 9.44 16.52 -7.62
C TRP A 73 10.50 17.57 -8.00
N GLN A 74 10.11 18.80 -8.38
CA GLN A 74 11.03 19.94 -8.40
C GLN A 74 11.45 20.34 -6.98
N ARG A 75 10.50 20.36 -6.05
CA ARG A 75 10.76 20.68 -4.65
C ARG A 75 11.49 19.56 -3.89
N TRP A 76 11.19 18.32 -4.21
CA TRP A 76 11.73 17.13 -3.57
C TRP A 76 12.17 16.09 -4.60
N PRO A 77 13.33 16.30 -5.26
CA PRO A 77 13.77 15.45 -6.37
C PRO A 77 13.93 13.97 -6.00
N ASP A 78 14.29 13.69 -4.75
CA ASP A 78 14.54 12.34 -4.21
C ASP A 78 13.34 11.74 -3.49
N ALA A 79 12.17 12.40 -3.52
CA ALA A 79 10.99 11.88 -2.87
C ALA A 79 10.58 10.51 -3.46
N ASN A 80 10.37 9.53 -2.60
CA ASN A 80 9.77 8.26 -2.98
C ASN A 80 8.34 8.48 -3.50
N ILE A 81 7.84 7.52 -4.28
CA ILE A 81 6.55 7.60 -4.95
C ILE A 81 5.54 6.78 -4.17
N GLY A 82 4.49 7.44 -3.68
CA GLY A 82 3.28 6.77 -3.21
C GLY A 82 2.26 6.67 -4.35
N VAL A 83 1.70 5.50 -4.56
CA VAL A 83 0.53 5.28 -5.42
C VAL A 83 -0.67 5.03 -4.51
N ALA A 84 -1.65 5.93 -4.55
CA ALA A 84 -2.89 5.77 -3.79
C ALA A 84 -3.73 4.64 -4.37
N THR A 85 -4.25 3.79 -3.49
CA THR A 85 -5.17 2.70 -3.83
C THR A 85 -6.62 3.12 -3.60
N GLY A 86 -7.58 2.29 -4.01
CA GLY A 86 -8.97 2.67 -4.15
C GLY A 86 -9.26 3.29 -5.52
N ALA A 87 -10.49 3.79 -5.75
CA ALA A 87 -10.94 4.32 -7.02
C ALA A 87 -10.66 3.37 -8.22
N GLY A 88 -10.97 2.09 -8.06
CA GLY A 88 -10.77 1.07 -9.08
C GLY A 88 -9.44 0.30 -8.99
N LEU A 89 -8.51 0.68 -8.12
CA LEU A 89 -7.23 -0.01 -7.90
C LEU A 89 -7.16 -0.64 -6.52
N VAL A 90 -6.82 -1.91 -6.44
CA VAL A 90 -6.49 -2.61 -5.20
C VAL A 90 -5.13 -3.29 -5.35
N VAL A 91 -4.36 -3.34 -4.28
CA VAL A 91 -3.05 -4.01 -4.27
C VAL A 91 -3.02 -5.05 -3.17
N LEU A 92 -2.58 -6.26 -3.52
CA LEU A 92 -2.22 -7.29 -2.55
C LEU A 92 -0.73 -7.13 -2.24
N ASP A 93 -0.44 -6.80 -0.99
CA ASP A 93 0.90 -6.60 -0.46
C ASP A 93 1.32 -7.89 0.28
N ILE A 94 2.36 -8.56 -0.23
CA ILE A 94 2.86 -9.84 0.26
C ILE A 94 4.17 -9.60 1.00
N ASP A 95 4.18 -9.81 2.32
CA ASP A 95 5.38 -9.69 3.15
C ASP A 95 5.92 -11.07 3.56
N PRO A 96 7.00 -11.54 2.93
CA PRO A 96 7.60 -12.86 3.24
C PRO A 96 8.07 -12.96 4.71
N ARG A 97 8.48 -11.84 5.32
CA ARG A 97 8.96 -11.82 6.70
C ARG A 97 7.87 -12.15 7.72
N HIS A 98 6.62 -12.03 7.30
CA HIS A 98 5.44 -12.37 8.09
C HIS A 98 4.70 -13.60 7.54
N GLY A 99 5.36 -14.46 6.76
CA GLY A 99 4.78 -15.70 6.22
C GLY A 99 3.90 -15.49 4.99
N GLY A 100 4.04 -14.33 4.31
CA GLY A 100 3.21 -13.96 3.16
C GLY A 100 3.32 -14.91 1.99
N ASP A 101 4.51 -15.47 1.70
CA ASP A 101 4.69 -16.39 0.57
C ASP A 101 3.91 -17.70 0.76
N ASP A 102 3.98 -18.31 1.94
CA ASP A 102 3.24 -19.53 2.24
C ASP A 102 1.73 -19.28 2.21
N SER A 103 1.31 -18.17 2.84
CA SER A 103 -0.08 -17.72 2.84
C SER A 103 -0.60 -17.46 1.42
N PHE A 104 0.24 -16.91 0.54
CA PHE A 104 -0.13 -16.65 -0.85
C PHE A 104 -0.30 -17.95 -1.65
N VAL A 105 0.59 -18.93 -1.43
CA VAL A 105 0.44 -20.28 -2.02
C VAL A 105 -0.88 -20.92 -1.59
N ASP A 106 -1.18 -20.86 -0.29
CA ASP A 106 -2.43 -21.42 0.25
C ASP A 106 -3.67 -20.66 -0.22
N ALA A 107 -3.58 -19.34 -0.31
CA ALA A 107 -4.66 -18.52 -0.86
C ALA A 107 -4.94 -18.88 -2.32
N LYS A 108 -3.90 -19.07 -3.15
CA LYS A 108 -4.08 -19.52 -4.55
C LYS A 108 -4.75 -20.90 -4.65
N ARG A 109 -4.44 -21.83 -3.75
CA ARG A 109 -5.11 -23.14 -3.70
C ARG A 109 -6.59 -23.03 -3.38
N ARG A 110 -6.98 -22.11 -2.48
CA ARG A 110 -8.35 -21.91 -2.03
C ARG A 110 -9.20 -21.06 -2.97
N LEU A 111 -8.59 -20.00 -3.52
CA LEU A 111 -9.28 -18.94 -4.25
C LEU A 111 -9.04 -18.99 -5.76
N GLY A 112 -8.16 -19.88 -6.22
CA GLY A 112 -7.73 -19.94 -7.60
C GLY A 112 -6.53 -19.03 -7.92
N ALA A 113 -6.00 -19.17 -9.14
CA ALA A 113 -4.89 -18.34 -9.60
C ALA A 113 -5.32 -16.89 -9.80
N ILE A 114 -4.39 -15.95 -9.58
CA ILE A 114 -4.50 -14.57 -10.07
C ILE A 114 -4.00 -14.58 -11.52
N PRO A 115 -4.71 -13.94 -12.47
CA PRO A 115 -4.22 -13.77 -13.84
C PRO A 115 -2.92 -12.97 -13.87
N ASP A 116 -2.18 -13.05 -14.98
CA ASP A 116 -1.03 -12.20 -15.21
C ASP A 116 -1.44 -10.72 -15.10
N THR A 117 -0.71 -9.99 -14.30
CA THR A 117 -1.00 -8.60 -13.96
C THR A 117 0.29 -7.87 -13.60
N VAL A 118 0.21 -6.59 -13.36
CA VAL A 118 1.35 -5.80 -12.89
C VAL A 118 1.82 -6.28 -11.52
N GLU A 119 3.10 -6.60 -11.41
CA GLU A 119 3.77 -6.94 -10.15
C GLU A 119 5.00 -6.06 -9.91
N ALA A 120 5.18 -5.65 -8.65
CA ALA A 120 6.37 -4.95 -8.21
C ALA A 120 7.05 -5.72 -7.07
N LEU A 121 8.37 -5.70 -7.09
CA LEU A 121 9.22 -6.22 -6.02
C LEU A 121 9.52 -5.10 -5.04
N THR A 122 9.27 -5.34 -3.75
CA THR A 122 9.56 -4.33 -2.73
C THR A 122 11.02 -4.39 -2.29
N GLY A 123 11.60 -3.26 -1.91
CA GLY A 123 12.95 -3.23 -1.37
C GLY A 123 13.12 -3.97 -0.04
N GLY A 124 12.04 -4.44 0.57
CA GLY A 124 12.03 -5.33 1.73
C GLY A 124 11.99 -6.83 1.39
N GLY A 125 12.00 -7.19 0.09
CA GLY A 125 11.93 -8.57 -0.39
C GLY A 125 10.50 -9.10 -0.57
N GLY A 126 9.47 -8.28 -0.40
CA GLY A 126 8.08 -8.62 -0.65
C GLY A 126 7.63 -8.29 -2.07
N ARG A 127 6.32 -8.40 -2.31
CA ARG A 127 5.71 -8.16 -3.63
C ARG A 127 4.41 -7.38 -3.49
N HIS A 128 4.15 -6.51 -4.47
CA HIS A 128 2.86 -5.86 -4.68
C HIS A 128 2.22 -6.43 -5.95
N ILE A 129 1.03 -6.98 -5.85
CA ILE A 129 0.23 -7.43 -7.00
C ILE A 129 -0.90 -6.43 -7.19
N TYR A 130 -0.92 -5.76 -8.34
CA TYR A 130 -1.89 -4.73 -8.66
C TYR A 130 -3.09 -5.36 -9.38
N LEU A 131 -4.30 -5.03 -8.93
CA LEU A 131 -5.54 -5.56 -9.49
C LEU A 131 -6.56 -4.45 -9.70
N ALA A 132 -7.33 -4.55 -10.77
CA ALA A 132 -8.43 -3.65 -11.04
C ALA A 132 -9.71 -4.14 -10.35
N LEU A 133 -10.44 -3.21 -9.74
CA LEU A 133 -11.75 -3.47 -9.15
C LEU A 133 -12.85 -3.26 -10.21
N PRO A 134 -13.93 -4.04 -10.18
CA PRO A 134 -15.12 -3.74 -10.95
C PRO A 134 -15.67 -2.35 -10.61
N GLU A 135 -16.34 -1.72 -11.58
CA GLU A 135 -16.95 -0.40 -11.38
C GLU A 135 -17.93 -0.40 -10.18
N GLY A 136 -17.84 0.63 -9.35
CA GLY A 136 -18.69 0.80 -8.16
C GLY A 136 -18.34 -0.11 -6.98
N VAL A 137 -17.30 -0.95 -7.09
CA VAL A 137 -16.86 -1.81 -5.99
C VAL A 137 -15.75 -1.14 -5.22
N GLU A 138 -15.93 -1.06 -3.89
CA GLU A 138 -14.94 -0.57 -2.95
C GLU A 138 -14.39 -1.70 -2.09
N VAL A 139 -13.07 -1.74 -1.96
CA VAL A 139 -12.36 -2.63 -1.05
C VAL A 139 -11.59 -1.76 -0.05
N ARG A 140 -11.73 -2.04 1.23
CA ARG A 140 -11.01 -1.31 2.29
C ARG A 140 -9.65 -1.95 2.56
N ASN A 141 -8.75 -1.15 3.15
CA ASN A 141 -7.52 -1.70 3.70
C ASN A 141 -7.82 -2.79 4.72
N SER A 142 -7.06 -3.87 4.65
CA SER A 142 -7.08 -4.90 5.68
C SER A 142 -5.71 -5.56 5.80
N ALA A 143 -5.38 -6.03 7.00
CA ALA A 143 -4.17 -6.77 7.28
C ALA A 143 -4.52 -8.22 7.65
N ASN A 144 -3.80 -9.18 7.05
CA ASN A 144 -3.88 -10.61 7.38
C ASN A 144 -5.28 -11.26 7.20
N VAL A 145 -6.24 -10.61 6.52
CA VAL A 145 -7.61 -11.16 6.35
C VAL A 145 -7.63 -12.37 5.42
N ILE A 146 -6.82 -12.35 4.38
CA ILE A 146 -6.70 -13.45 3.40
C ILE A 146 -5.75 -14.54 3.92
N GLY A 147 -4.68 -14.12 4.59
CA GLY A 147 -3.66 -14.97 5.18
C GLY A 147 -2.61 -14.12 5.88
N GLN A 148 -1.85 -14.70 6.77
CA GLN A 148 -0.79 -14.01 7.48
C GLN A 148 0.25 -13.44 6.50
N GLY A 149 0.64 -12.17 6.67
CA GLY A 149 1.56 -11.48 5.77
C GLY A 149 0.96 -11.14 4.40
N LEU A 150 -0.37 -11.23 4.24
CA LEU A 150 -1.11 -10.77 3.07
C LEU A 150 -1.98 -9.58 3.47
N ASP A 151 -1.55 -8.37 3.08
CA ASP A 151 -2.27 -7.15 3.32
C ASP A 151 -2.99 -6.69 2.05
N VAL A 152 -4.20 -6.18 2.21
CA VAL A 152 -4.97 -5.56 1.13
C VAL A 152 -4.87 -4.06 1.26
N ARG A 153 -4.36 -3.39 0.24
CA ARG A 153 -4.34 -1.94 0.13
C ARG A 153 -5.47 -1.52 -0.81
N GLY A 154 -6.53 -0.99 -0.23
CA GLY A 154 -7.74 -0.56 -0.91
C GLY A 154 -8.05 0.92 -0.69
N GLU A 155 -9.30 1.28 -0.52
CA GLU A 155 -9.74 2.67 -0.37
C GLU A 155 -9.06 3.36 0.83
N GLY A 156 -8.50 4.55 0.57
CA GLY A 156 -7.74 5.32 1.57
C GLY A 156 -6.35 4.77 1.87
N GLY A 157 -5.90 3.73 1.17
CA GLY A 157 -4.57 3.17 1.26
C GLY A 157 -3.60 3.67 0.19
N TYR A 158 -2.38 3.16 0.26
CA TYR A 158 -1.36 3.39 -0.76
C TYR A 158 -0.26 2.33 -0.68
N VAL A 159 0.54 2.26 -1.73
CA VAL A 159 1.78 1.48 -1.79
C VAL A 159 2.94 2.36 -2.23
N VAL A 160 4.17 1.94 -1.88
CA VAL A 160 5.39 2.55 -2.42
C VAL A 160 5.66 1.95 -3.79
N ALA A 161 5.81 2.79 -4.81
CA ALA A 161 6.01 2.33 -6.18
C ALA A 161 7.47 2.38 -6.63
N ALA A 162 7.84 1.56 -7.61
CA ALA A 162 9.13 1.61 -8.27
C ALA A 162 9.35 2.97 -8.97
N PRO A 163 10.59 3.49 -9.05
CA PRO A 163 11.85 2.99 -8.55
C PRO A 163 12.26 3.58 -7.19
N SER A 164 11.31 3.76 -6.27
CA SER A 164 11.57 4.27 -4.91
C SER A 164 12.63 3.46 -4.18
N VAL A 165 13.24 4.05 -3.13
CA VAL A 165 14.28 3.41 -2.32
C VAL A 165 13.70 3.02 -0.96
N HIS A 166 13.94 1.78 -0.56
CA HIS A 166 13.55 1.23 0.74
C HIS A 166 14.60 1.57 1.81
N ALA A 167 14.22 1.51 3.08
CA ALA A 167 15.12 1.74 4.22
C ALA A 167 16.34 0.79 4.27
N SER A 168 16.29 -0.35 3.60
CA SER A 168 17.43 -1.26 3.42
C SER A 168 18.46 -0.78 2.40
N GLY A 169 18.19 0.33 1.68
CA GLY A 169 18.97 0.78 0.52
C GLY A 169 18.59 0.11 -0.80
N ALA A 170 17.79 -0.96 -0.78
CA ALA A 170 17.34 -1.59 -2.01
C ALA A 170 16.22 -0.78 -2.70
N ALA A 171 16.24 -0.76 -4.03
CA ALA A 171 15.18 -0.12 -4.81
C ALA A 171 13.94 -1.02 -4.90
N TYR A 172 12.77 -0.41 -4.97
CA TYR A 172 11.58 -1.06 -5.50
C TYR A 172 11.76 -1.25 -7.00
N GLY A 173 11.41 -2.43 -7.50
CA GLY A 173 11.52 -2.79 -8.91
C GLY A 173 10.22 -3.35 -9.46
N CYS A 174 10.06 -3.36 -10.78
CA CYS A 174 9.00 -4.14 -11.41
C CYS A 174 9.52 -5.55 -11.68
N GLU A 175 8.66 -6.55 -11.53
CA GLU A 175 8.96 -7.88 -12.03
C GLU A 175 9.11 -7.81 -13.57
N ALA A 176 10.08 -8.55 -14.12
CA ALA A 176 10.52 -8.35 -15.51
C ALA A 176 9.44 -8.65 -16.55
N SER A 177 8.59 -9.64 -16.27
CA SER A 177 7.49 -10.07 -17.15
C SER A 177 6.15 -9.39 -16.85
N SER A 178 6.10 -8.53 -15.82
CA SER A 178 4.86 -7.95 -15.28
C SER A 178 4.97 -6.44 -15.09
N ARG A 179 5.68 -5.76 -16.02
CA ARG A 179 5.91 -4.32 -15.94
C ARG A 179 4.65 -3.52 -16.25
N PRO A 180 4.39 -2.43 -15.51
CA PRO A 180 3.34 -1.50 -15.87
C PRO A 180 3.53 -0.95 -17.29
N GLY A 181 2.47 -0.99 -18.09
CA GLY A 181 2.50 -0.57 -19.51
C GLY A 181 2.90 -1.68 -20.50
N GLU A 182 3.52 -2.76 -20.05
CA GLU A 182 3.78 -3.97 -20.84
C GLU A 182 2.69 -5.04 -20.59
N VAL A 183 2.15 -5.05 -19.35
CA VAL A 183 1.06 -5.92 -18.93
C VAL A 183 -0.10 -5.05 -18.43
N GLU A 184 -1.32 -5.42 -18.76
CA GLU A 184 -2.52 -4.76 -18.25
C GLU A 184 -2.75 -5.12 -16.78
N VAL A 185 -3.37 -4.20 -16.02
CA VAL A 185 -3.83 -4.49 -14.66
C VAL A 185 -5.06 -5.39 -14.75
N ALA A 186 -4.91 -6.65 -14.37
CA ALA A 186 -5.98 -7.64 -14.47
C ALA A 186 -7.11 -7.35 -13.48
N GLN A 187 -8.33 -7.71 -13.87
CA GLN A 187 -9.48 -7.67 -12.97
C GLN A 187 -9.28 -8.64 -11.80
N VAL A 188 -9.62 -8.19 -10.60
CA VAL A 188 -9.57 -9.06 -9.43
C VAL A 188 -10.53 -10.24 -9.61
N PRO A 189 -10.10 -11.52 -9.47
CA PRO A 189 -10.99 -12.66 -9.59
C PRO A 189 -12.05 -12.65 -8.48
N ALA A 190 -13.27 -13.10 -8.79
CA ALA A 190 -14.42 -13.02 -7.89
C ALA A 190 -14.17 -13.64 -6.50
N ALA A 191 -13.45 -14.78 -6.43
CA ALA A 191 -13.13 -15.42 -5.17
C ALA A 191 -12.15 -14.59 -4.32
N TRP A 192 -11.16 -13.94 -4.96
CA TRP A 192 -10.23 -13.03 -4.30
C TRP A 192 -10.95 -11.78 -3.81
N LEU A 193 -11.82 -11.20 -4.65
CA LEU A 193 -12.63 -10.04 -4.26
C LEU A 193 -13.50 -10.35 -3.03
N ALA A 194 -14.17 -11.51 -3.04
CA ALA A 194 -14.96 -11.95 -1.88
C ALA A 194 -14.10 -12.09 -0.61
N ALA A 195 -12.89 -12.64 -0.74
CA ALA A 195 -11.96 -12.76 0.39
C ALA A 195 -11.47 -11.39 0.88
N MET A 196 -11.15 -10.44 -0.02
CA MET A 196 -10.75 -9.07 0.32
C MET A 196 -11.85 -8.26 1.02
N THR A 197 -13.11 -8.52 0.70
CA THR A 197 -14.28 -7.82 1.28
C THR A 197 -14.85 -8.50 2.52
N THR A 198 -14.39 -9.71 2.83
CA THR A 198 -14.84 -10.43 4.03
C THR A 198 -14.44 -9.65 5.27
N ARG A 199 -15.45 -9.16 6.02
CA ARG A 199 -15.19 -8.61 7.35
C ARG A 199 -14.85 -9.76 8.28
N PRO A 200 -13.76 -9.69 9.07
CA PRO A 200 -13.55 -10.68 10.12
C PRO A 200 -14.81 -10.71 11.01
N LYS A 201 -15.44 -11.86 11.11
CA LYS A 201 -16.55 -12.02 12.07
C LYS A 201 -15.98 -11.68 13.43
N LEU A 202 -16.53 -10.65 14.06
CA LEU A 202 -16.21 -10.33 15.44
C LEU A 202 -16.50 -11.62 16.23
N ARG A 203 -15.47 -12.34 16.60
CA ARG A 203 -15.61 -13.45 17.54
C ARG A 203 -15.82 -12.75 18.87
N VAL A 204 -17.10 -12.54 19.22
CA VAL A 204 -17.44 -12.21 20.58
C VAL A 204 -16.92 -13.42 21.37
N LEU A 205 -15.72 -13.28 21.92
CA LEU A 205 -15.31 -14.16 22.98
C LEU A 205 -16.42 -13.95 24.01
N ALA A 206 -17.18 -15.01 24.27
CA ALA A 206 -18.11 -15.04 25.40
C ALA A 206 -17.25 -14.81 26.65
N GLY A 207 -16.93 -13.55 26.89
CA GLY A 207 -16.29 -13.08 28.09
C GLY A 207 -17.38 -13.24 29.14
N GLY A 208 -17.16 -14.14 30.07
CA GLY A 208 -17.88 -14.14 31.32
C GLY A 208 -17.96 -12.70 31.80
N ALA A 209 -19.06 -12.33 32.43
CA ALA A 209 -19.29 -11.01 32.99
C ALA A 209 -18.00 -10.55 33.70
N GLY A 210 -17.23 -9.69 33.06
CA GLY A 210 -15.94 -9.25 33.58
C GLY A 210 -16.22 -8.53 34.89
N GLU A 211 -15.44 -8.81 35.91
CA GLU A 211 -15.50 -8.08 37.17
C GLU A 211 -15.50 -6.57 36.90
N PRO A 212 -16.31 -5.81 37.67
CA PRO A 212 -16.36 -4.36 37.51
C PRO A 212 -14.94 -3.76 37.65
N ILE A 213 -14.54 -2.94 36.69
CA ILE A 213 -13.24 -2.29 36.77
C ILE A 213 -13.23 -1.32 37.96
N PRO A 214 -12.34 -1.48 38.96
CA PRO A 214 -12.30 -0.62 40.12
C PRO A 214 -12.19 0.87 39.74
N ALA A 215 -12.77 1.74 40.56
CA ALA A 215 -12.63 3.18 40.38
C ALA A 215 -11.12 3.55 40.47
N GLY A 216 -10.59 4.29 39.45
CA GLY A 216 -9.18 4.63 39.32
C GLY A 216 -8.39 3.77 38.34
N ALA A 217 -8.78 2.51 38.10
CA ALA A 217 -8.09 1.61 37.16
C ALA A 217 -8.71 1.61 35.74
N ARG A 218 -9.77 2.38 35.51
CA ARG A 218 -10.54 2.33 34.26
C ARG A 218 -9.73 2.71 33.04
N ASN A 219 -8.93 3.76 33.10
CA ASN A 219 -8.14 4.23 31.95
C ASN A 219 -7.04 3.24 31.57
N GLU A 220 -6.32 2.70 32.57
CA GLU A 220 -5.26 1.72 32.32
C GLU A 220 -5.83 0.38 31.79
N THR A 221 -6.93 -0.08 32.36
CA THR A 221 -7.59 -1.31 31.91
C THR A 221 -8.18 -1.17 30.52
N LEU A 222 -8.80 -0.01 30.21
CA LEU A 222 -9.31 0.29 28.87
C LEU A 222 -8.17 0.43 27.87
N PHE A 223 -7.06 1.06 28.26
CA PHE A 223 -5.88 1.19 27.41
C PHE A 223 -5.25 -0.18 27.11
N ARG A 224 -5.06 -1.06 28.11
CA ARG A 224 -4.57 -2.43 27.91
C ARG A 224 -5.51 -3.24 27.01
N ARG A 225 -6.83 -3.15 27.21
CA ARG A 225 -7.83 -3.83 26.36
C ARG A 225 -7.80 -3.28 24.94
N ALA A 226 -7.72 -1.96 24.75
CA ALA A 226 -7.59 -1.35 23.42
C ALA A 226 -6.27 -1.71 22.73
N SER A 227 -5.17 -1.81 23.47
CA SER A 227 -3.86 -2.23 22.94
C SER A 227 -3.86 -3.70 22.55
N SER A 228 -4.47 -4.60 23.37
CA SER A 228 -4.62 -6.01 23.00
C SER A 228 -5.57 -6.20 21.82
N MET A 229 -6.61 -5.38 21.68
CA MET A 229 -7.50 -5.40 20.52
C MET A 229 -6.79 -4.92 19.26
N ARG A 230 -5.94 -3.89 19.34
CA ARG A 230 -5.08 -3.45 18.23
C ARG A 230 -4.07 -4.52 17.82
N ALA A 231 -3.43 -5.16 18.79
CA ALA A 231 -2.52 -6.29 18.54
C ALA A 231 -3.25 -7.49 17.90
N ALA A 232 -4.56 -7.62 18.15
CA ALA A 232 -5.44 -8.62 17.53
C ALA A 232 -6.08 -8.14 16.20
N GLY A 233 -5.65 -6.98 15.66
CA GLY A 233 -6.11 -6.48 14.36
C GLY A 233 -7.42 -5.68 14.40
N PHE A 234 -7.84 -5.20 15.57
CA PHE A 234 -9.01 -4.31 15.69
C PHE A 234 -8.54 -2.85 15.62
N GLU A 235 -8.58 -2.23 14.45
CA GLU A 235 -8.52 -0.77 14.29
C GLU A 235 -9.94 -0.17 14.27
N ARG A 236 -10.05 1.12 14.69
CA ARG A 236 -11.32 1.88 14.71
C ARG A 236 -11.84 2.13 13.32
#